data_44e69bec64751f8a7f7a3cc061c27aa3
#
_entry.id   44e69bec64751f8a7f7a3cc061c27aa3
#
_cell.length_a   1.000
_cell.length_b   1.000
_cell.length_c   1.000
_cell.angle_alpha   90.00
_cell.angle_beta   90.00
_cell.angle_gamma   90.00
#
_symmetry.space_group_name_H-M   'P 1'
#
loop_
_entity.id
_entity.type
_entity.pdbx_description
1 polymer ?
#
loop_
_entity_poly.entity_id
_entity_poly.type
_entity_poly.pdbx_seq_one_letter_code
_entity_poly.pdbx_strand_id
1 'polypeptide(L)'
;MKRRDVIKCLTILPIAEFSPLINWENSIIDESGSFFNSKSGQSISSELHKKAFVMDGHIHMMTRQLLQGLDIGDRYPDGHVDIPRAIEGGLDAMFFSCYTPEPYYPDRHEVKNTFRVIELALAQIEKNNHLIELAHTASDIARINRKGKMAAFLDLEGGFDLDGDLNILRSLYRLGLRSVQLTAHNETNAFIDSCYGERRWGGLNAHGRDIVAEMNKLGMLINVSHASDEAILQTVEASRQPVIYSHGGFRGIVNSLRCITDESAKALAAKGGVIGIQFGSSFNNPKYARWVESKRQPGPAKKAAEAVRKPLSIEEVDQGLSKGLPFVYKEVIPDEVWMGVDQLAKVIDYGVRLVGEDHIALGSDFDGGPPLPREIRDVSDYPQMTYAMQKLGYSEQRIRKILGLNWLRVIRQVTENG
;
A
#
# COMPACT_ATOMS: atom_id res chain seq x y z
N MET A 1 -11.44 -30.94 8.67
CA MET A 1 -11.20 -29.65 9.33
C MET A 1 -12.39 -28.74 9.09
N LYS A 2 -12.90 -28.07 10.13
CA LYS A 2 -14.11 -27.24 10.02
C LYS A 2 -13.78 -25.91 9.36
N ARG A 3 -14.64 -25.44 8.43
CA ARG A 3 -14.55 -24.22 7.61
C ARG A 3 -14.16 -22.92 8.35
N ARG A 4 -14.11 -22.92 9.66
CA ARG A 4 -13.75 -21.76 10.51
C ARG A 4 -12.25 -21.44 10.57
N ASP A 5 -11.38 -22.37 10.21
CA ASP A 5 -9.92 -22.22 10.40
C ASP A 5 -9.24 -21.52 9.22
N VAL A 6 -9.84 -21.50 8.03
CA VAL A 6 -9.31 -20.85 6.83
C VAL A 6 -9.47 -19.32 6.91
N ILE A 7 -10.56 -18.85 7.53
CA ILE A 7 -10.86 -17.41 7.65
C ILE A 7 -9.93 -16.71 8.67
N LYS A 8 -9.35 -17.45 9.61
CA LYS A 8 -8.44 -16.88 10.62
C LYS A 8 -7.06 -16.53 10.11
N CYS A 9 -6.64 -17.03 8.95
CA CYS A 9 -5.31 -16.75 8.40
C CYS A 9 -5.22 -15.38 7.70
N LEU A 10 -6.33 -14.77 7.29
CA LEU A 10 -6.33 -13.48 6.57
C LEU A 10 -6.24 -12.25 7.47
N THR A 11 -6.46 -12.38 8.78
CA THR A 11 -6.65 -11.22 9.65
C THR A 11 -5.58 -11.00 10.71
N ILE A 12 -4.56 -11.85 10.84
CA ILE A 12 -3.61 -11.72 11.96
C ILE A 12 -2.18 -11.96 11.48
N LEU A 13 -1.52 -10.88 11.10
CA LEU A 13 -0.06 -10.84 10.99
C LEU A 13 0.54 -10.85 12.41
N PRO A 14 1.60 -11.62 12.67
CA PRO A 14 2.26 -11.61 13.96
C PRO A 14 2.94 -10.26 14.18
N ILE A 15 2.60 -9.58 15.27
CA ILE A 15 3.34 -8.42 15.76
C ILE A 15 4.55 -8.98 16.52
N ALA A 16 5.75 -8.57 16.11
CA ALA A 16 7.01 -8.99 16.72
C ALA A 16 7.23 -8.35 18.11
N GLU A 17 8.18 -8.90 18.85
CA GLU A 17 8.53 -8.54 20.22
C GLU A 17 8.76 -7.04 20.43
N PHE A 18 8.16 -6.49 21.48
CA PHE A 18 8.26 -5.08 21.86
C PHE A 18 9.60 -4.78 22.53
N SER A 19 10.36 -3.84 21.99
CA SER A 19 11.39 -3.08 22.71
C SER A 19 10.75 -1.86 23.40
N PRO A 20 11.35 -1.31 24.47
CA PRO A 20 10.72 -0.24 25.24
C PRO A 20 10.47 1.01 24.38
N LEU A 21 9.23 1.48 24.43
CA LEU A 21 8.72 2.63 23.70
C LEU A 21 9.48 3.90 24.09
N ILE A 22 10.07 4.59 23.13
CA ILE A 22 10.41 6.00 23.28
C ILE A 22 9.08 6.75 23.42
N ASN A 23 8.95 7.55 24.47
CA ASN A 23 7.74 8.26 24.85
C ASN A 23 7.48 9.42 23.87
N TRP A 24 6.93 9.12 22.70
CA TRP A 24 6.65 10.08 21.62
C TRP A 24 5.49 11.04 21.94
N GLU A 25 4.65 10.69 22.94
CA GLU A 25 3.54 11.53 23.39
C GLU A 25 4.00 12.90 23.90
N ASN A 26 5.24 12.98 24.44
CA ASN A 26 5.77 14.24 24.96
C ASN A 26 6.49 15.14 23.94
N SER A 27 6.71 14.68 22.71
CA SER A 27 7.41 15.44 21.68
C SER A 27 6.47 16.12 20.66
N ILE A 28 5.15 15.93 20.76
CA ILE A 28 4.17 16.36 19.73
C ILE A 28 3.06 17.27 20.31
N ILE A 29 3.02 17.53 21.60
CA ILE A 29 1.97 18.36 22.21
C ILE A 29 2.55 19.73 22.53
N ASP A 30 2.19 20.72 21.72
CA ASP A 30 2.07 22.11 22.15
C ASP A 30 0.58 22.38 22.42
N GLU A 31 0.28 22.70 23.67
CA GLU A 31 -1.09 22.99 24.14
C GLU A 31 -1.49 24.41 23.76
N SER A 32 -1.96 24.63 22.55
CA SER A 32 -2.80 25.80 22.24
C SER A 32 -4.04 25.38 21.49
N GLY A 33 -5.04 24.92 22.24
CA GLY A 33 -6.38 24.66 21.74
C GLY A 33 -7.09 25.96 21.39
N SER A 34 -7.06 26.38 20.13
CA SER A 34 -8.00 27.34 19.60
C SER A 34 -8.94 26.70 18.60
N PHE A 35 -10.22 26.63 18.95
CA PHE A 35 -11.29 26.22 18.05
C PHE A 35 -11.46 27.25 16.94
N PHE A 36 -11.00 26.93 15.72
CA PHE A 36 -11.38 27.69 14.54
C PHE A 36 -12.66 27.13 13.91
N ASN A 37 -13.54 28.05 13.55
CA ASN A 37 -14.90 27.86 13.07
C ASN A 37 -14.93 27.01 11.78
N SER A 38 -15.57 25.82 11.84
CA SER A 38 -15.43 24.70 10.90
C SER A 38 -15.89 24.89 9.45
N LYS A 39 -16.72 25.89 9.15
CA LYS A 39 -17.31 26.05 7.80
C LYS A 39 -16.40 26.72 6.77
N SER A 40 -15.56 27.66 7.15
CA SER A 40 -14.65 28.35 6.22
C SER A 40 -13.42 27.45 5.87
N GLY A 41 -12.92 26.69 6.85
CA GLY A 41 -11.78 25.79 6.65
C GLY A 41 -12.11 24.63 5.70
N GLN A 42 -13.28 24.01 5.81
CA GLN A 42 -13.72 22.96 4.89
C GLN A 42 -13.92 23.45 3.45
N SER A 43 -14.40 24.67 3.27
CA SER A 43 -14.55 25.27 1.94
C SER A 43 -13.21 25.50 1.25
N ILE A 44 -12.20 26.01 1.96
CA ILE A 44 -10.84 26.24 1.42
C ILE A 44 -10.16 24.93 1.11
N SER A 45 -10.29 23.92 1.96
CA SER A 45 -9.69 22.59 1.74
C SER A 45 -10.29 21.90 0.52
N SER A 46 -11.58 22.01 0.31
CA SER A 46 -12.26 21.48 -0.88
C SER A 46 -11.74 22.11 -2.17
N GLU A 47 -11.50 23.43 -2.20
CA GLU A 47 -10.95 24.12 -3.36
C GLU A 47 -9.48 23.75 -3.65
N LEU A 48 -8.65 23.63 -2.61
CA LEU A 48 -7.28 23.18 -2.77
C LEU A 48 -7.23 21.75 -3.31
N HIS A 49 -8.03 20.85 -2.72
CA HIS A 49 -8.08 19.45 -3.11
C HIS A 49 -8.48 19.28 -4.58
N LYS A 50 -9.56 19.95 -5.01
CA LYS A 50 -10.03 19.92 -6.40
C LYS A 50 -9.01 20.44 -7.42
N LYS A 51 -8.07 21.31 -7.02
CA LYS A 51 -7.02 21.88 -7.87
C LYS A 51 -5.68 21.16 -7.75
N ALA A 52 -5.56 20.24 -6.81
CA ALA A 52 -4.36 19.45 -6.64
C ALA A 52 -4.38 18.24 -7.59
N PHE A 53 -3.22 17.79 -8.02
CA PHE A 53 -3.06 16.45 -8.55
C PHE A 53 -3.03 15.47 -7.38
N VAL A 54 -3.94 14.51 -7.36
CA VAL A 54 -4.10 13.53 -6.29
C VAL A 54 -3.81 12.13 -6.81
N MET A 55 -2.86 11.44 -6.19
CA MET A 55 -2.48 10.08 -6.55
C MET A 55 -2.28 9.23 -5.31
N ASP A 56 -2.92 8.07 -5.30
CA ASP A 56 -2.75 7.05 -4.25
C ASP A 56 -1.68 6.03 -4.66
N GLY A 57 -0.75 5.76 -3.74
CA GLY A 57 0.38 4.86 -3.96
C GLY A 57 0.08 3.37 -3.79
N HIS A 58 -1.13 3.01 -3.33
CA HIS A 58 -1.49 1.60 -3.16
C HIS A 58 -2.99 1.40 -2.90
N ILE A 59 -3.67 0.73 -3.83
CA ILE A 59 -5.11 0.43 -3.74
C ILE A 59 -5.39 -0.98 -4.25
N HIS A 60 -6.16 -1.78 -3.48
CA HIS A 60 -6.58 -3.14 -3.81
C HIS A 60 -7.86 -3.21 -4.66
N MET A 61 -8.01 -2.35 -5.65
CA MET A 61 -9.23 -2.33 -6.46
C MET A 61 -9.53 -3.68 -7.14
N MET A 62 -8.50 -4.43 -7.54
CA MET A 62 -8.69 -5.69 -8.29
C MET A 62 -8.96 -6.91 -7.43
N THR A 63 -8.65 -6.90 -6.13
CA THR A 63 -8.79 -8.10 -5.31
C THR A 63 -10.25 -8.51 -5.12
N ARG A 64 -11.09 -7.59 -4.69
CA ARG A 64 -12.51 -7.83 -4.45
C ARG A 64 -13.30 -7.98 -5.75
N GLN A 65 -13.09 -7.08 -6.69
CA GLN A 65 -13.78 -7.06 -7.97
C GLN A 65 -13.51 -8.34 -8.76
N LEU A 66 -12.26 -8.79 -8.80
CA LEU A 66 -11.88 -10.03 -9.43
C LEU A 66 -12.62 -11.23 -8.85
N LEU A 67 -12.59 -11.36 -7.51
CA LEU A 67 -13.14 -12.55 -6.84
C LEU A 67 -14.67 -12.58 -6.81
N GLN A 68 -15.32 -11.43 -6.94
CA GLN A 68 -16.78 -11.30 -6.97
C GLN A 68 -17.34 -11.07 -8.36
N GLY A 69 -16.51 -10.95 -9.39
CA GLY A 69 -16.92 -10.65 -10.75
C GLY A 69 -17.54 -9.26 -10.90
N LEU A 70 -17.11 -8.28 -10.08
CA LEU A 70 -17.65 -6.93 -10.08
C LEU A 70 -17.02 -6.08 -11.19
N ASP A 71 -17.77 -5.06 -11.64
CA ASP A 71 -17.25 -4.05 -12.56
C ASP A 71 -16.67 -2.87 -11.77
N ILE A 72 -15.42 -2.51 -12.02
CA ILE A 72 -14.79 -1.37 -11.32
C ILE A 72 -15.47 -0.03 -11.63
N GLY A 73 -16.20 0.07 -12.73
CA GLY A 73 -16.98 1.25 -13.13
C GLY A 73 -18.31 1.41 -12.41
N ASP A 74 -18.77 0.39 -11.70
CA ASP A 74 -20.00 0.44 -10.91
C ASP A 74 -19.73 0.92 -9.49
N ARG A 75 -20.74 1.62 -8.91
CA ARG A 75 -20.70 2.01 -7.50
C ARG A 75 -21.21 0.88 -6.60
N TYR A 76 -20.45 0.51 -5.60
CA TYR A 76 -20.80 -0.55 -4.66
C TYR A 76 -21.17 -0.01 -3.28
N PRO A 77 -22.14 -0.65 -2.59
CA PRO A 77 -22.56 -0.23 -1.25
C PRO A 77 -21.55 -0.60 -0.16
N ASP A 78 -20.63 -1.50 -0.46
CA ASP A 78 -19.60 -2.01 0.45
C ASP A 78 -18.19 -1.85 -0.12
N GLY A 79 -17.16 -2.21 0.66
CA GLY A 79 -15.76 -1.97 0.31
C GLY A 79 -15.40 -0.49 0.34
N HIS A 80 -14.13 -0.20 0.07
CA HIS A 80 -13.58 1.14 0.21
C HIS A 80 -13.39 1.85 -1.13
N VAL A 81 -13.38 1.14 -2.27
CA VAL A 81 -13.03 1.73 -3.56
C VAL A 81 -13.79 1.16 -4.74
N ASP A 82 -14.22 2.04 -5.60
CA ASP A 82 -14.64 1.87 -7.00
C ASP A 82 -14.33 3.16 -7.76
N ILE A 83 -14.36 3.14 -9.10
CA ILE A 83 -14.00 4.31 -9.90
C ILE A 83 -14.93 5.51 -9.63
N PRO A 84 -16.27 5.37 -9.56
CA PRO A 84 -17.15 6.49 -9.22
C PRO A 84 -16.78 7.20 -7.91
N ARG A 85 -16.51 6.43 -6.83
CA ARG A 85 -16.10 7.00 -5.54
C ARG A 85 -14.69 7.58 -5.57
N ALA A 86 -13.76 6.97 -6.33
CA ALA A 86 -12.42 7.52 -6.51
C ALA A 86 -12.44 8.89 -7.22
N ILE A 87 -13.29 9.04 -8.23
CA ILE A 87 -13.52 10.32 -8.91
C ILE A 87 -14.15 11.34 -7.94
N GLU A 88 -15.15 10.95 -7.14
CA GLU A 88 -15.74 11.80 -6.11
C GLU A 88 -14.71 12.24 -5.06
N GLY A 89 -13.78 11.36 -4.70
CA GLY A 89 -12.64 11.63 -3.83
C GLY A 89 -11.55 12.48 -4.47
N GLY A 90 -11.69 12.83 -5.75
CA GLY A 90 -10.76 13.70 -6.48
C GLY A 90 -9.46 13.02 -6.89
N LEU A 91 -9.40 11.69 -7.01
CA LEU A 91 -8.21 10.99 -7.48
C LEU A 91 -8.02 11.19 -8.99
N ASP A 92 -6.81 11.59 -9.38
CA ASP A 92 -6.36 11.71 -10.76
C ASP A 92 -5.61 10.46 -11.24
N ALA A 93 -4.97 9.74 -10.30
CA ALA A 93 -4.23 8.53 -10.59
C ALA A 93 -4.17 7.61 -9.36
N MET A 94 -3.85 6.33 -9.60
CA MET A 94 -3.59 5.37 -8.52
C MET A 94 -2.62 4.29 -8.97
N PHE A 95 -1.87 3.75 -8.00
CA PHE A 95 -1.25 2.45 -8.14
C PHE A 95 -2.33 1.39 -8.02
N PHE A 96 -2.53 0.68 -9.11
CA PHE A 96 -3.55 -0.34 -9.26
C PHE A 96 -2.94 -1.68 -8.88
N SER A 97 -3.06 -2.05 -7.59
CA SER A 97 -2.35 -3.20 -7.04
C SER A 97 -2.96 -4.51 -7.52
N CYS A 98 -2.14 -5.29 -8.22
CA CYS A 98 -2.40 -6.67 -8.58
C CYS A 98 -1.81 -7.56 -7.50
N TYR A 99 -2.65 -8.20 -6.68
CA TYR A 99 -2.22 -8.97 -5.53
C TYR A 99 -2.54 -10.45 -5.68
N THR A 100 -1.55 -11.30 -5.42
CA THR A 100 -1.72 -12.75 -5.31
C THR A 100 -1.48 -13.17 -3.86
N PRO A 101 -2.54 -13.56 -3.10
CA PRO A 101 -2.42 -13.97 -1.71
C PRO A 101 -1.62 -15.28 -1.57
N GLU A 102 -0.41 -15.23 -1.00
CA GLU A 102 0.56 -16.32 -0.92
C GLU A 102 -0.01 -17.64 -0.34
N PRO A 103 -0.74 -17.62 0.79
CA PRO A 103 -1.21 -18.87 1.39
C PRO A 103 -2.23 -19.63 0.53
N TYR A 104 -2.78 -18.99 -0.48
CA TYR A 104 -3.85 -19.52 -1.31
C TYR A 104 -3.39 -19.98 -2.68
N TYR A 105 -2.26 -19.45 -3.17
CA TYR A 105 -1.72 -19.74 -4.49
C TYR A 105 -0.28 -20.29 -4.39
N PRO A 106 -0.07 -21.47 -3.77
CA PRO A 106 1.26 -22.04 -3.63
C PRO A 106 1.83 -22.49 -4.97
N ASP A 107 3.16 -22.46 -5.06
CA ASP A 107 3.95 -22.97 -6.20
C ASP A 107 3.55 -22.34 -7.55
N ARG A 108 3.22 -23.18 -8.51
CA ARG A 108 2.90 -22.76 -9.90
C ARG A 108 1.64 -21.94 -10.04
N HIS A 109 0.77 -21.91 -9.03
CA HIS A 109 -0.47 -21.15 -9.09
C HIS A 109 -0.24 -19.63 -8.91
N GLU A 110 0.85 -19.22 -8.27
CA GLU A 110 1.20 -17.82 -8.08
C GLU A 110 1.36 -17.09 -9.42
N VAL A 111 2.26 -17.59 -10.29
CA VAL A 111 2.50 -16.98 -11.60
C VAL A 111 1.23 -17.03 -12.47
N LYS A 112 0.50 -18.14 -12.48
CA LYS A 112 -0.75 -18.26 -13.22
C LYS A 112 -1.78 -17.24 -12.73
N ASN A 113 -1.92 -17.05 -11.42
CA ASN A 113 -2.85 -16.07 -10.87
C ASN A 113 -2.42 -14.64 -11.16
N THR A 114 -1.13 -14.33 -11.08
CA THR A 114 -0.59 -13.01 -11.41
C THR A 114 -0.94 -12.59 -12.83
N PHE A 115 -0.72 -13.47 -13.83
CA PHE A 115 -1.14 -13.20 -15.21
C PHE A 115 -2.64 -12.98 -15.34
N ARG A 116 -3.45 -13.80 -14.64
CA ARG A 116 -4.90 -13.70 -14.63
C ARG A 116 -5.38 -12.37 -14.02
N VAL A 117 -4.80 -11.93 -12.90
CA VAL A 117 -5.16 -10.66 -12.25
C VAL A 117 -4.81 -9.48 -13.14
N ILE A 118 -3.62 -9.49 -13.76
CA ILE A 118 -3.20 -8.44 -14.68
C ILE A 118 -4.11 -8.38 -15.90
N GLU A 119 -4.43 -9.52 -16.53
CA GLU A 119 -5.34 -9.56 -17.68
C GLU A 119 -6.73 -9.02 -17.33
N LEU A 120 -7.26 -9.39 -16.17
CA LEU A 120 -8.55 -8.87 -15.70
C LEU A 120 -8.49 -7.38 -15.38
N ALA A 121 -7.39 -6.87 -14.84
CA ALA A 121 -7.18 -5.45 -14.63
C ALA A 121 -7.21 -4.69 -15.97
N LEU A 122 -6.50 -5.20 -16.98
CA LEU A 122 -6.48 -4.62 -18.32
C LEU A 122 -7.87 -4.63 -18.97
N ALA A 123 -8.59 -5.76 -18.88
CA ALA A 123 -9.96 -5.87 -19.40
C ALA A 123 -10.94 -4.91 -18.70
N GLN A 124 -10.82 -4.74 -17.38
CA GLN A 124 -11.63 -3.79 -16.62
C GLN A 124 -11.31 -2.33 -16.97
N ILE A 125 -10.03 -1.99 -17.16
CA ILE A 125 -9.60 -0.66 -17.61
C ILE A 125 -10.13 -0.38 -19.03
N GLU A 126 -10.04 -1.35 -19.95
CA GLU A 126 -10.55 -1.23 -21.31
C GLU A 126 -12.07 -1.04 -21.34
N LYS A 127 -12.81 -1.85 -20.56
CA LYS A 127 -14.27 -1.74 -20.43
C LYS A 127 -14.69 -0.36 -19.93
N ASN A 128 -13.93 0.21 -19.00
CA ASN A 128 -14.19 1.51 -18.38
C ASN A 128 -13.34 2.65 -18.97
N ASN A 129 -12.91 2.53 -20.22
CA ASN A 129 -11.97 3.47 -20.84
C ASN A 129 -12.51 4.91 -20.96
N HIS A 130 -13.78 5.14 -20.74
CA HIS A 130 -14.38 6.47 -20.65
C HIS A 130 -14.07 7.18 -19.31
N LEU A 131 -13.70 6.44 -18.26
CA LEU A 131 -13.38 6.94 -16.90
C LEU A 131 -11.89 6.82 -16.57
N ILE A 132 -11.23 5.75 -17.02
CA ILE A 132 -9.87 5.41 -16.64
C ILE A 132 -9.06 4.89 -17.83
N GLU A 133 -7.77 5.20 -17.89
CA GLU A 133 -6.83 4.65 -18.90
C GLU A 133 -5.57 4.12 -18.21
N LEU A 134 -4.93 3.10 -18.83
CA LEU A 134 -3.65 2.59 -18.40
C LEU A 134 -2.54 3.61 -18.69
N ALA A 135 -1.69 3.87 -17.69
CA ALA A 135 -0.51 4.72 -17.79
C ALA A 135 0.76 3.89 -17.60
N HIS A 136 1.77 4.14 -18.42
CA HIS A 136 3.09 3.51 -18.32
C HIS A 136 4.17 4.49 -17.86
N THR A 137 3.93 5.79 -17.99
CA THR A 137 4.85 6.87 -17.69
C THR A 137 4.16 8.04 -17.01
N ALA A 138 4.92 8.97 -16.43
CA ALA A 138 4.36 10.21 -15.89
C ALA A 138 3.71 11.07 -17.00
N SER A 139 4.27 11.05 -18.21
CA SER A 139 3.70 11.73 -19.38
C SER A 139 2.36 11.14 -19.79
N ASP A 140 2.17 9.81 -19.66
CA ASP A 140 0.86 9.16 -19.86
C ASP A 140 -0.15 9.65 -18.84
N ILE A 141 0.21 9.68 -17.55
CA ILE A 141 -0.67 10.18 -16.48
C ILE A 141 -1.14 11.59 -16.84
N ALA A 142 -0.22 12.49 -17.17
CA ALA A 142 -0.57 13.87 -17.55
C ALA A 142 -1.44 13.93 -18.82
N ARG A 143 -1.23 13.07 -19.81
CA ARG A 143 -2.05 12.96 -21.02
C ARG A 143 -3.47 12.50 -20.72
N ILE A 144 -3.59 11.50 -19.85
CA ILE A 144 -4.88 10.91 -19.45
C ILE A 144 -5.69 11.93 -18.65
N ASN A 145 -5.09 12.60 -17.68
CA ASN A 145 -5.78 13.61 -16.87
C ASN A 145 -6.24 14.82 -17.71
N ARG A 146 -5.51 15.23 -18.75
CA ARG A 146 -5.99 16.28 -19.67
C ARG A 146 -7.26 15.90 -20.44
N LYS A 147 -7.58 14.60 -20.52
CA LYS A 147 -8.85 14.11 -21.10
C LYS A 147 -9.97 14.01 -20.06
N GLY A 148 -9.71 14.41 -18.80
CA GLY A 148 -10.66 14.29 -17.69
C GLY A 148 -10.82 12.85 -17.19
N LYS A 149 -9.84 11.98 -17.43
CA LYS A 149 -9.88 10.58 -17.00
C LYS A 149 -8.84 10.32 -15.90
N MET A 150 -9.09 9.31 -15.10
CA MET A 150 -8.15 8.80 -14.10
C MET A 150 -7.08 7.90 -14.74
N ALA A 151 -5.88 7.90 -14.22
CA ALA A 151 -4.79 7.04 -14.68
C ALA A 151 -4.59 5.84 -13.74
N ALA A 152 -4.61 4.62 -14.30
CA ALA A 152 -4.20 3.40 -13.63
C ALA A 152 -2.72 3.13 -13.90
N PHE A 153 -1.93 2.96 -12.84
CA PHE A 153 -0.51 2.59 -12.92
C PHE A 153 -0.34 1.22 -12.26
N LEU A 154 -0.11 0.15 -13.06
CA LEU A 154 -0.11 -1.21 -12.53
C LEU A 154 1.07 -1.47 -11.62
N ASP A 155 0.77 -1.94 -10.42
CA ASP A 155 1.70 -2.40 -9.37
C ASP A 155 1.43 -3.88 -9.05
N LEU A 156 2.48 -4.68 -8.90
CA LEU A 156 2.38 -6.06 -8.42
C LEU A 156 2.74 -6.09 -6.94
N GLU A 157 1.87 -6.62 -6.11
CA GLU A 157 2.16 -6.88 -4.71
C GLU A 157 2.61 -8.33 -4.54
N GLY A 158 3.90 -8.47 -4.20
CA GLY A 158 4.55 -9.75 -3.96
C GLY A 158 5.51 -10.17 -5.07
N GLY A 159 6.80 -10.02 -4.81
CA GLY A 159 7.85 -10.43 -5.74
C GLY A 159 8.04 -11.94 -5.86
N PHE A 160 7.38 -12.75 -5.02
CA PHE A 160 7.34 -14.22 -5.11
C PHE A 160 6.71 -14.70 -6.42
N ASP A 161 5.79 -13.93 -7.03
CA ASP A 161 5.18 -14.22 -8.32
C ASP A 161 6.21 -14.22 -9.47
N LEU A 162 7.38 -13.61 -9.26
CA LEU A 162 8.47 -13.62 -10.21
C LEU A 162 9.29 -14.91 -10.13
N ASP A 163 9.24 -15.61 -9.01
CA ASP A 163 10.08 -16.79 -8.67
C ASP A 163 11.55 -16.62 -9.09
N GLY A 164 12.02 -15.38 -9.12
CA GLY A 164 13.34 -15.03 -9.61
C GLY A 164 13.56 -15.16 -11.12
N ASP A 165 12.54 -15.41 -11.94
CA ASP A 165 12.68 -15.52 -13.40
C ASP A 165 12.56 -14.15 -14.08
N LEU A 166 13.69 -13.63 -14.57
CA LEU A 166 13.75 -12.38 -15.33
C LEU A 166 12.91 -12.39 -16.62
N ASN A 167 12.61 -13.56 -17.20
CA ASN A 167 11.76 -13.63 -18.38
C ASN A 167 10.29 -13.42 -18.00
N ILE A 168 9.87 -13.89 -16.82
CA ILE A 168 8.54 -13.58 -16.27
C ILE A 168 8.44 -12.07 -16.02
N LEU A 169 9.42 -11.47 -15.34
CA LEU A 169 9.46 -10.01 -15.11
C LEU A 169 9.34 -9.21 -16.42
N ARG A 170 10.11 -9.57 -17.46
CA ARG A 170 10.03 -8.94 -18.78
C ARG A 170 8.68 -9.12 -19.46
N SER A 171 8.04 -10.26 -19.26
CA SER A 171 6.70 -10.55 -19.81
C SER A 171 5.64 -9.69 -19.12
N LEU A 172 5.69 -9.58 -17.79
CA LEU A 172 4.80 -8.71 -17.02
C LEU A 172 4.98 -7.23 -17.39
N TYR A 173 6.22 -6.78 -17.62
CA TYR A 173 6.51 -5.44 -18.13
C TYR A 173 5.85 -5.18 -19.49
N ARG A 174 5.88 -6.14 -20.42
CA ARG A 174 5.23 -6.02 -21.73
C ARG A 174 3.71 -5.95 -21.63
N LEU A 175 3.11 -6.57 -20.60
CA LEU A 175 1.68 -6.46 -20.29
C LEU A 175 1.30 -5.12 -19.66
N GLY A 176 2.25 -4.28 -19.31
CA GLY A 176 1.98 -2.95 -18.77
C GLY A 176 2.34 -2.75 -17.30
N LEU A 177 2.84 -3.78 -16.62
CA LEU A 177 3.31 -3.64 -15.23
C LEU A 177 4.48 -2.66 -15.16
N ARG A 178 4.44 -1.72 -14.21
CA ARG A 178 5.46 -0.68 -14.05
C ARG A 178 6.03 -0.55 -12.65
N SER A 179 5.43 -1.23 -11.69
CA SER A 179 5.90 -1.31 -10.30
C SER A 179 5.82 -2.74 -9.81
N VAL A 180 6.80 -3.19 -9.05
CA VAL A 180 6.81 -4.49 -8.38
C VAL A 180 7.23 -4.32 -6.94
N GLN A 181 6.37 -4.74 -6.04
CA GLN A 181 6.69 -4.96 -4.64
C GLN A 181 7.39 -6.32 -4.53
N LEU A 182 8.68 -6.28 -4.15
CA LEU A 182 9.58 -7.44 -4.27
C LEU A 182 9.20 -8.62 -3.38
N THR A 183 8.38 -8.40 -2.36
CA THR A 183 7.84 -9.43 -1.47
C THR A 183 6.54 -8.94 -0.83
N ALA A 184 5.80 -9.83 -0.19
CA ALA A 184 4.60 -9.50 0.58
C ALA A 184 4.55 -10.28 1.89
N HIS A 185 3.79 -9.79 2.84
CA HIS A 185 3.46 -10.38 4.15
C HIS A 185 4.52 -11.29 4.79
N ASN A 186 4.27 -12.60 4.84
CA ASN A 186 5.08 -13.60 5.52
C ASN A 186 6.02 -14.36 4.58
N GLU A 187 6.07 -13.99 3.31
CA GLU A 187 6.76 -14.73 2.28
C GLU A 187 8.17 -14.20 2.03
N THR A 188 9.14 -14.83 2.66
CA THR A 188 10.51 -14.83 2.16
C THR A 188 10.54 -15.73 0.92
N ASN A 189 10.81 -15.11 -0.23
CA ASN A 189 10.78 -15.81 -1.52
C ASN A 189 12.16 -16.29 -1.99
N ALA A 190 12.32 -16.59 -3.28
CA ALA A 190 13.56 -17.11 -3.84
C ALA A 190 14.74 -16.14 -3.77
N PHE A 191 14.53 -14.85 -3.53
CA PHE A 191 15.57 -13.84 -3.69
C PHE A 191 15.60 -12.73 -2.63
N ILE A 192 14.56 -12.57 -1.79
CA ILE A 192 14.45 -11.51 -0.79
C ILE A 192 13.71 -11.96 0.47
N ASP A 193 14.11 -11.45 1.62
CA ASP A 193 13.44 -11.68 2.89
C ASP A 193 12.30 -10.68 3.14
N SER A 194 11.12 -11.19 3.50
CA SER A 194 9.99 -10.35 3.93
C SER A 194 10.11 -9.92 5.40
N CYS A 195 9.31 -8.92 5.79
CA CYS A 195 9.32 -8.39 7.16
C CYS A 195 8.85 -9.40 8.21
N TYR A 196 7.94 -10.31 7.86
CA TYR A 196 7.39 -11.33 8.77
C TYR A 196 7.82 -12.76 8.43
N GLY A 197 8.47 -12.97 7.30
CA GLY A 197 8.93 -14.28 6.86
C GLY A 197 10.21 -14.74 7.55
N GLU A 198 10.61 -15.97 7.21
CA GLU A 198 11.89 -16.52 7.63
C GLU A 198 13.06 -15.65 7.10
N ARG A 199 14.07 -15.42 7.92
CA ARG A 199 15.33 -14.78 7.49
C ARG A 199 16.21 -15.82 6.80
N ARG A 200 16.03 -15.96 5.48
CA ARG A 200 16.73 -16.96 4.66
C ARG A 200 18.01 -16.42 4.03
N TRP A 201 17.99 -15.16 3.62
CA TRP A 201 19.04 -14.55 2.82
C TRP A 201 19.84 -13.48 3.59
N GLY A 202 19.35 -13.05 4.75
CA GLY A 202 19.87 -11.87 5.45
C GLY A 202 19.61 -10.58 4.67
N GLY A 203 18.49 -10.53 3.97
CA GLY A 203 18.03 -9.42 3.14
C GLY A 203 17.80 -9.80 1.69
N LEU A 204 18.64 -9.30 0.77
CA LEU A 204 18.58 -9.52 -0.68
C LEU A 204 19.75 -10.41 -1.11
N ASN A 205 19.49 -11.55 -1.75
CA ASN A 205 20.56 -12.41 -2.27
C ASN A 205 21.12 -11.92 -3.62
N ALA A 206 22.08 -12.65 -4.19
CA ALA A 206 22.72 -12.29 -5.47
C ALA A 206 21.68 -12.19 -6.62
N HIS A 207 20.74 -13.13 -6.67
CA HIS A 207 19.70 -13.15 -7.69
C HIS A 207 18.71 -11.98 -7.55
N GLY A 208 18.38 -11.59 -6.33
CA GLY A 208 17.61 -10.38 -6.09
C GLY A 208 18.29 -9.10 -6.58
N ARG A 209 19.63 -9.05 -6.53
CA ARG A 209 20.40 -7.94 -7.13
C ARG A 209 20.27 -7.91 -8.65
N ASP A 210 20.22 -9.09 -9.32
CA ASP A 210 19.98 -9.20 -10.76
C ASP A 210 18.57 -8.72 -11.12
N ILE A 211 17.55 -9.01 -10.29
CA ILE A 211 16.18 -8.50 -10.46
C ILE A 211 16.15 -6.98 -10.34
N VAL A 212 16.78 -6.41 -9.31
CA VAL A 212 16.91 -4.96 -9.13
C VAL A 212 17.58 -4.31 -10.34
N ALA A 213 18.66 -4.91 -10.84
CA ALA A 213 19.38 -4.41 -12.02
C ALA A 213 18.50 -4.44 -13.28
N GLU A 214 17.73 -5.52 -13.49
CA GLU A 214 16.82 -5.63 -14.63
C GLU A 214 15.65 -4.66 -14.52
N MET A 215 15.06 -4.45 -13.33
CA MET A 215 14.03 -3.46 -13.12
C MET A 215 14.52 -2.04 -13.41
N ASN A 216 15.75 -1.70 -12.99
CA ASN A 216 16.38 -0.42 -13.34
C ASN A 216 16.53 -0.25 -14.85
N LYS A 217 16.94 -1.32 -15.57
CA LYS A 217 17.10 -1.30 -17.04
C LYS A 217 15.76 -1.14 -17.76
N LEU A 218 14.70 -1.76 -17.23
CA LEU A 218 13.35 -1.67 -17.79
C LEU A 218 12.64 -0.35 -17.47
N GLY A 219 13.15 0.48 -16.56
CA GLY A 219 12.45 1.65 -16.06
C GLY A 219 11.22 1.28 -15.21
N MET A 220 11.34 0.26 -14.37
CA MET A 220 10.31 -0.18 -13.44
C MET A 220 10.58 0.34 -12.03
N LEU A 221 9.55 0.79 -11.34
CA LEU A 221 9.61 1.14 -9.92
C LEU A 221 9.84 -0.10 -9.06
N ILE A 222 10.85 -0.02 -8.19
CA ILE A 222 11.17 -1.02 -7.19
C ILE A 222 10.47 -0.63 -5.89
N ASN A 223 9.51 -1.45 -5.46
CA ASN A 223 8.73 -1.23 -4.26
C ASN A 223 9.20 -2.18 -3.15
N VAL A 224 9.63 -1.63 -2.02
CA VAL A 224 10.16 -2.39 -0.87
C VAL A 224 9.20 -2.47 0.31
N SER A 225 7.92 -2.15 0.13
CA SER A 225 6.91 -2.46 1.13
C SER A 225 6.93 -3.95 1.44
N HIS A 226 6.69 -4.34 2.69
CA HIS A 226 6.78 -5.72 3.20
C HIS A 226 8.19 -6.35 3.26
N ALA A 227 9.23 -5.74 2.70
CA ALA A 227 10.58 -6.26 2.80
C ALA A 227 11.14 -6.13 4.23
N SER A 228 12.10 -6.98 4.58
CA SER A 228 12.83 -6.86 5.84
C SER A 228 13.71 -5.62 5.87
N ASP A 229 14.11 -5.17 7.06
CA ASP A 229 14.95 -3.97 7.22
C ASP A 229 16.25 -4.07 6.42
N GLU A 230 16.91 -5.22 6.50
CA GLU A 230 18.13 -5.52 5.76
C GLU A 230 17.87 -5.54 4.24
N ALA A 231 16.74 -6.12 3.82
CA ALA A 231 16.36 -6.18 2.41
C ALA A 231 16.06 -4.78 1.84
N ILE A 232 15.42 -3.91 2.61
CA ILE A 232 15.19 -2.51 2.20
C ILE A 232 16.53 -1.80 1.96
N LEU A 233 17.45 -1.84 2.94
CA LEU A 233 18.75 -1.16 2.83
C LEU A 233 19.58 -1.70 1.67
N GLN A 234 19.64 -3.02 1.50
CA GLN A 234 20.39 -3.66 0.42
C GLN A 234 19.77 -3.41 -0.96
N THR A 235 18.43 -3.30 -1.06
CA THR A 235 17.75 -2.94 -2.30
C THR A 235 18.02 -1.48 -2.68
N VAL A 236 17.96 -0.56 -1.71
CA VAL A 236 18.31 0.85 -1.91
C VAL A 236 19.77 1.01 -2.35
N GLU A 237 20.69 0.25 -1.75
CA GLU A 237 22.10 0.23 -2.16
C GLU A 237 22.28 -0.26 -3.60
N ALA A 238 21.66 -1.40 -3.94
CA ALA A 238 21.79 -2.06 -5.23
C ALA A 238 21.14 -1.28 -6.39
N SER A 239 20.08 -0.53 -6.11
CA SER A 239 19.35 0.22 -7.13
C SER A 239 20.12 1.47 -7.61
N ARG A 240 20.12 1.70 -8.93
CA ARG A 240 20.59 2.95 -9.53
C ARG A 240 19.51 4.05 -9.58
N GLN A 241 18.26 3.64 -9.49
CA GLN A 241 17.06 4.49 -9.52
C GLN A 241 16.47 4.65 -8.12
N PRO A 242 15.61 5.65 -7.88
CA PRO A 242 14.83 5.75 -6.66
C PRO A 242 14.04 4.47 -6.38
N VAL A 243 14.00 4.08 -5.12
CA VAL A 243 13.20 2.96 -4.60
C VAL A 243 12.01 3.55 -3.85
N ILE A 244 10.85 2.92 -3.93
CA ILE A 244 9.64 3.38 -3.24
C ILE A 244 9.23 2.41 -2.11
N TYR A 245 8.52 2.96 -1.14
CA TYR A 245 7.78 2.25 -0.12
C TYR A 245 6.32 2.67 -0.27
N SER A 246 5.52 1.89 -1.00
CA SER A 246 4.21 2.35 -1.49
C SER A 246 3.20 2.59 -0.37
N HIS A 247 3.25 1.78 0.70
CA HIS A 247 2.32 1.88 1.82
C HIS A 247 2.91 1.31 3.12
N GLY A 248 2.62 1.96 4.24
CA GLY A 248 3.00 1.52 5.58
C GLY A 248 3.05 2.68 6.58
N GLY A 249 3.61 2.41 7.75
CA GLY A 249 3.85 3.37 8.82
C GLY A 249 5.33 3.47 9.18
N PHE A 250 5.64 4.25 10.22
CA PHE A 250 6.99 4.38 10.76
C PHE A 250 7.16 3.57 12.03
N ARG A 251 8.28 2.85 12.15
CA ARG A 251 8.61 2.06 13.35
C ARG A 251 8.77 2.92 14.59
N GLY A 252 9.21 4.15 14.44
CA GLY A 252 9.26 5.12 15.53
C GLY A 252 7.88 5.49 16.10
N ILE A 253 6.78 5.21 15.40
CA ILE A 253 5.40 5.42 15.87
C ILE A 253 4.80 4.11 16.37
N VAL A 254 4.81 3.06 15.55
CA VAL A 254 4.34 1.72 15.92
C VAL A 254 5.47 0.72 15.71
N ASN A 255 5.94 0.10 16.79
CA ASN A 255 7.01 -0.89 16.74
C ASN A 255 6.50 -2.21 16.12
N SER A 256 6.36 -2.21 14.80
CA SER A 256 5.96 -3.36 13.98
C SER A 256 7.00 -3.59 12.91
N LEU A 257 7.35 -4.84 12.63
CA LEU A 257 8.27 -5.20 11.52
C LEU A 257 7.76 -4.75 10.15
N ARG A 258 6.44 -4.52 10.02
CA ARG A 258 5.81 -3.99 8.81
C ARG A 258 6.09 -2.49 8.60
N CYS A 259 6.43 -1.77 9.68
CA CYS A 259 6.73 -0.35 9.61
C CYS A 259 8.21 -0.12 9.27
N ILE A 260 8.47 0.85 8.38
CA ILE A 260 9.83 1.21 7.97
C ILE A 260 10.62 1.82 9.14
N THR A 261 11.89 1.45 9.29
CA THR A 261 12.79 2.08 10.28
C THR A 261 13.17 3.49 9.85
N ASP A 262 13.55 4.34 10.80
CA ASP A 262 14.05 5.69 10.50
C ASP A 262 15.31 5.66 9.63
N GLU A 263 16.17 4.65 9.83
CA GLU A 263 17.37 4.43 9.02
C GLU A 263 17.01 4.10 7.58
N SER A 264 16.13 3.12 7.37
CA SER A 264 15.66 2.73 6.03
C SER A 264 14.92 3.87 5.33
N ALA A 265 14.09 4.62 6.07
CA ALA A 265 13.39 5.80 5.55
C ALA A 265 14.36 6.88 5.04
N LYS A 266 15.40 7.19 5.83
CA LYS A 266 16.46 8.15 5.44
C LYS A 266 17.27 7.65 4.24
N ALA A 267 17.62 6.36 4.19
CA ALA A 267 18.34 5.78 3.07
C ALA A 267 17.53 5.86 1.77
N LEU A 268 16.22 5.51 1.85
CA LEU A 268 15.29 5.60 0.72
C LEU A 268 15.13 7.04 0.23
N ALA A 269 14.95 8.00 1.13
CA ALA A 269 14.84 9.41 0.80
C ALA A 269 16.13 9.97 0.17
N ALA A 270 17.30 9.62 0.71
CA ALA A 270 18.61 10.03 0.15
C ALA A 270 18.80 9.54 -1.30
N LYS A 271 18.13 8.42 -1.69
CA LYS A 271 18.08 7.90 -3.06
C LYS A 271 17.03 8.60 -3.95
N GLY A 272 16.29 9.56 -3.40
CA GLY A 272 15.21 10.26 -4.11
C GLY A 272 13.85 9.53 -4.08
N GLY A 273 13.73 8.50 -3.29
CA GLY A 273 12.51 7.70 -3.16
C GLY A 273 11.36 8.39 -2.47
N VAL A 274 10.22 7.69 -2.38
CA VAL A 274 8.97 8.17 -1.76
C VAL A 274 8.40 7.10 -0.84
N ILE A 275 7.88 7.54 0.31
CA ILE A 275 7.24 6.73 1.33
C ILE A 275 5.76 7.08 1.35
N GLY A 276 4.90 6.12 1.00
CA GLY A 276 3.46 6.19 1.08
C GLY A 276 2.96 5.88 2.49
N ILE A 277 2.19 6.77 3.07
CA ILE A 277 1.59 6.56 4.39
C ILE A 277 0.28 5.81 4.22
N GLN A 278 0.20 4.61 4.81
CA GLN A 278 -0.99 3.79 4.85
C GLN A 278 -2.05 4.41 5.78
N PHE A 279 -3.34 4.22 5.48
CA PHE A 279 -4.41 4.78 6.31
C PHE A 279 -4.78 3.92 7.52
N GLY A 280 -4.25 2.71 7.59
CA GLY A 280 -4.61 1.73 8.61
C GLY A 280 -4.13 2.08 10.03
N SER A 281 -5.04 1.94 10.99
CA SER A 281 -4.75 2.12 12.42
C SER A 281 -3.68 1.17 12.95
N SER A 282 -3.54 -0.02 12.35
CA SER A 282 -2.59 -1.05 12.80
C SER A 282 -1.13 -0.61 12.77
N PHE A 283 -0.77 0.30 11.85
CA PHE A 283 0.61 0.74 11.63
C PHE A 283 0.86 2.20 12.00
N ASN A 284 -0.22 2.94 12.35
CA ASN A 284 -0.17 4.38 12.57
C ASN A 284 -0.73 4.82 13.93
N ASN A 285 -1.29 3.88 14.71
CA ASN A 285 -1.86 4.18 16.01
C ASN A 285 -1.35 3.21 17.10
N PRO A 286 -0.43 3.64 17.97
CA PRO A 286 0.09 2.80 19.06
C PRO A 286 -0.98 2.33 20.04
N LYS A 287 -2.05 3.10 20.28
CA LYS A 287 -3.16 2.69 21.15
C LYS A 287 -3.91 1.53 20.54
N TYR A 288 -4.22 1.60 19.24
CA TYR A 288 -4.85 0.51 18.51
C TYR A 288 -3.97 -0.74 18.47
N ALA A 289 -2.67 -0.60 18.17
CA ALA A 289 -1.74 -1.71 18.15
C ALA A 289 -1.69 -2.45 19.51
N ARG A 290 -1.62 -1.73 20.63
CA ARG A 290 -1.68 -2.31 21.98
C ARG A 290 -3.02 -2.98 22.27
N TRP A 291 -4.12 -2.40 21.83
CA TRP A 291 -5.45 -2.98 22.00
C TRP A 291 -5.61 -4.30 21.23
N VAL A 292 -5.14 -4.38 19.98
CA VAL A 292 -5.12 -5.63 19.22
C VAL A 292 -4.27 -6.68 19.90
N GLU A 293 -3.06 -6.31 20.38
CA GLU A 293 -2.18 -7.24 21.09
C GLU A 293 -2.82 -7.76 22.40
N SER A 294 -3.55 -6.91 23.13
CA SER A 294 -4.25 -7.32 24.35
C SER A 294 -5.36 -8.35 24.12
N LYS A 295 -5.91 -8.40 22.90
CA LYS A 295 -6.93 -9.38 22.48
C LYS A 295 -6.34 -10.66 21.91
N ARG A 296 -5.04 -10.69 21.69
CA ARG A 296 -4.37 -11.84 21.09
C ARG A 296 -4.38 -13.00 22.06
N GLN A 297 -5.18 -14.02 21.77
CA GLN A 297 -5.09 -15.29 22.50
C GLN A 297 -3.85 -16.05 22.01
N PRO A 298 -3.11 -16.73 22.88
CA PRO A 298 -2.05 -17.63 22.44
C PRO A 298 -2.68 -18.66 21.49
N GLY A 299 -2.34 -18.55 20.21
CA GLY A 299 -2.78 -19.53 19.20
C GLY A 299 -2.20 -20.92 19.52
N PRO A 300 -2.86 -22.01 19.14
CA PRO A 300 -2.26 -23.32 19.22
C PRO A 300 -0.93 -23.29 18.46
N ALA A 301 0.11 -23.83 19.10
CA ALA A 301 1.46 -23.83 18.55
C ALA A 301 1.46 -24.30 17.08
N LYS A 302 2.28 -23.67 16.25
CA LYS A 302 2.43 -23.87 14.78
C LYS A 302 2.57 -25.34 14.30
N LYS A 303 2.60 -26.33 15.16
CA LYS A 303 2.79 -27.76 14.83
C LYS A 303 1.65 -28.42 14.02
N ALA A 304 0.54 -27.74 13.78
CA ALA A 304 -0.58 -28.32 13.02
C ALA A 304 -0.58 -27.94 11.52
N ALA A 305 0.38 -27.12 11.04
CA ALA A 305 0.38 -26.59 9.68
C ALA A 305 1.14 -27.42 8.64
N GLU A 306 1.86 -28.47 9.07
CA GLU A 306 2.66 -29.32 8.17
C GLU A 306 1.96 -30.61 7.70
N ALA A 307 0.66 -30.75 7.93
CA ALA A 307 -0.07 -31.82 7.23
C ALA A 307 -0.08 -31.49 5.74
N VAL A 308 0.55 -32.36 4.93
CA VAL A 308 0.57 -32.29 3.48
C VAL A 308 -0.82 -31.98 2.96
N ARG A 309 -1.10 -30.71 2.68
CA ARG A 309 -2.36 -30.29 2.06
C ARG A 309 -2.28 -30.68 0.59
N LYS A 310 -3.26 -31.43 0.11
CA LYS A 310 -3.48 -31.54 -1.34
C LYS A 310 -3.62 -30.12 -1.87
N PRO A 311 -2.82 -29.72 -2.87
CA PRO A 311 -2.93 -28.39 -3.45
C PRO A 311 -4.36 -28.17 -3.94
N LEU A 312 -4.98 -27.04 -3.54
CA LEU A 312 -6.30 -26.65 -4.03
C LEU A 312 -6.19 -26.23 -5.49
N SER A 313 -7.24 -26.43 -6.28
CA SER A 313 -7.32 -25.79 -7.59
C SER A 313 -7.51 -24.28 -7.44
N ILE A 314 -7.18 -23.49 -8.47
CA ILE A 314 -7.43 -22.05 -8.47
C ILE A 314 -8.92 -21.76 -8.20
N GLU A 315 -9.81 -22.54 -8.76
CA GLU A 315 -11.26 -22.40 -8.58
C GLU A 315 -11.68 -22.64 -7.13
N GLU A 316 -11.10 -23.62 -6.46
CA GLU A 316 -11.36 -23.89 -5.04
C GLU A 316 -10.84 -22.75 -4.15
N VAL A 317 -9.70 -22.16 -4.49
CA VAL A 317 -9.14 -20.98 -3.79
C VAL A 317 -10.03 -19.77 -4.00
N ASP A 318 -10.43 -19.46 -5.22
CA ASP A 318 -11.32 -18.34 -5.55
C ASP A 318 -12.65 -18.44 -4.81
N GLN A 319 -13.26 -19.65 -4.78
CA GLN A 319 -14.49 -19.89 -4.02
C GLN A 319 -14.31 -19.71 -2.51
N GLY A 320 -13.12 -20.05 -2.00
CA GLY A 320 -12.76 -19.82 -0.60
C GLY A 320 -12.65 -18.34 -0.28
N LEU A 321 -11.93 -17.60 -1.10
CA LEU A 321 -11.71 -16.16 -0.95
C LEU A 321 -13.01 -15.36 -1.13
N SER A 322 -13.79 -15.62 -2.16
CA SER A 322 -15.05 -14.89 -2.43
C SER A 322 -16.05 -14.97 -1.29
N LYS A 323 -16.01 -16.02 -0.48
CA LYS A 323 -16.86 -16.17 0.71
C LYS A 323 -16.36 -15.35 1.92
N GLY A 324 -15.11 -14.94 1.92
CA GLY A 324 -14.49 -14.12 2.97
C GLY A 324 -14.64 -12.62 2.77
N LEU A 325 -15.10 -12.19 1.60
CA LEU A 325 -15.23 -10.79 1.23
C LEU A 325 -16.61 -10.21 1.63
N PRO A 326 -16.74 -8.92 1.85
CA PRO A 326 -15.73 -7.87 1.61
C PRO A 326 -14.63 -7.84 2.67
N PHE A 327 -13.45 -7.34 2.30
CA PHE A 327 -12.32 -7.08 3.21
C PHE A 327 -12.57 -5.89 4.14
N VAL A 328 -13.82 -5.62 4.47
CA VAL A 328 -14.18 -4.55 5.39
C VAL A 328 -13.95 -5.04 6.82
N TYR A 329 -13.23 -4.24 7.58
CA TYR A 329 -12.99 -4.52 8.99
C TYR A 329 -14.33 -4.52 9.74
N LYS A 330 -14.74 -5.69 10.27
CA LYS A 330 -16.05 -5.89 10.93
C LYS A 330 -15.98 -5.81 12.45
N GLU A 331 -14.78 -5.62 13.02
CA GLU A 331 -14.64 -5.54 14.47
C GLU A 331 -15.07 -4.15 14.97
N VAL A 332 -15.85 -4.12 16.04
CA VAL A 332 -16.21 -2.87 16.71
C VAL A 332 -14.96 -2.34 17.41
N ILE A 333 -14.42 -1.25 16.90
CA ILE A 333 -13.25 -0.58 17.46
C ILE A 333 -13.74 0.39 18.53
N PRO A 334 -13.25 0.31 19.80
CA PRO A 334 -13.57 1.31 20.80
C PRO A 334 -13.10 2.71 20.41
N ASP A 335 -13.92 3.71 20.66
CA ASP A 335 -13.65 5.10 20.26
C ASP A 335 -12.30 5.63 20.78
N GLU A 336 -11.89 5.22 21.97
CA GLU A 336 -10.63 5.64 22.62
C GLU A 336 -9.36 5.12 21.93
N VAL A 337 -9.51 4.05 21.11
CA VAL A 337 -8.39 3.46 20.35
C VAL A 337 -8.54 3.62 18.84
N TRP A 338 -9.69 4.11 18.37
CA TRP A 338 -9.91 4.30 16.93
C TRP A 338 -9.23 5.59 16.45
N MET A 339 -8.34 5.45 15.47
CA MET A 339 -7.60 6.57 14.89
C MET A 339 -8.52 7.53 14.12
N GLY A 340 -8.30 8.84 14.27
CA GLY A 340 -8.89 9.87 13.42
C GLY A 340 -7.90 10.42 12.38
N VAL A 341 -8.40 11.17 11.39
CA VAL A 341 -7.57 11.79 10.33
C VAL A 341 -6.52 12.75 10.86
N ASP A 342 -6.82 13.47 11.95
CA ASP A 342 -5.86 14.38 12.59
C ASP A 342 -4.65 13.63 13.15
N GLN A 343 -4.83 12.41 13.64
CA GLN A 343 -3.73 11.56 14.09
C GLN A 343 -2.93 11.03 12.89
N LEU A 344 -3.60 10.61 11.82
CA LEU A 344 -2.90 10.18 10.60
C LEU A 344 -2.08 11.35 10.00
N ALA A 345 -2.60 12.59 10.03
CA ALA A 345 -1.84 13.75 9.61
C ALA A 345 -0.56 13.97 10.46
N LYS A 346 -0.59 13.66 11.76
CA LYS A 346 0.62 13.69 12.61
C LYS A 346 1.65 12.61 12.23
N VAL A 347 1.19 11.45 11.72
CA VAL A 347 2.11 10.44 11.15
C VAL A 347 2.80 10.98 9.89
N ILE A 348 2.06 11.67 9.04
CA ILE A 348 2.62 12.37 7.87
C ILE A 348 3.65 13.41 8.33
N ASP A 349 3.33 14.20 9.36
CA ASP A 349 4.24 15.21 9.90
C ASP A 349 5.53 14.60 10.50
N TYR A 350 5.43 13.44 11.16
CA TYR A 350 6.59 12.69 11.59
C TYR A 350 7.51 12.36 10.40
N GLY A 351 6.94 11.82 9.33
CA GLY A 351 7.69 11.50 8.11
C GLY A 351 8.31 12.74 7.46
N VAL A 352 7.56 13.84 7.35
CA VAL A 352 8.07 15.11 6.80
C VAL A 352 9.25 15.63 7.62
N ARG A 353 9.20 15.57 8.95
CA ARG A 353 10.33 15.96 9.80
C ARG A 353 11.51 15.03 9.68
N LEU A 354 11.29 13.73 9.44
CA LEU A 354 12.33 12.73 9.37
C LEU A 354 13.12 12.78 8.06
N VAL A 355 12.41 12.91 6.91
CA VAL A 355 12.99 12.75 5.57
C VAL A 355 12.72 13.91 4.61
N GLY A 356 11.92 14.89 5.01
CA GLY A 356 11.54 16.03 4.17
C GLY A 356 10.25 15.80 3.38
N GLU A 357 9.62 16.93 2.99
CA GLU A 357 8.30 16.94 2.33
C GLU A 357 8.28 16.33 0.93
N ASP A 358 9.46 16.21 0.28
CA ASP A 358 9.59 15.66 -1.07
C ASP A 358 9.57 14.11 -1.11
N HIS A 359 9.60 13.48 0.06
CA HIS A 359 9.73 12.03 0.20
C HIS A 359 8.52 11.36 0.86
N ILE A 360 7.46 12.12 1.17
CA ILE A 360 6.23 11.59 1.79
C ILE A 360 5.07 11.73 0.82
N ALA A 361 4.24 10.69 0.73
CA ALA A 361 3.01 10.66 -0.04
C ALA A 361 1.94 9.80 0.65
N LEU A 362 0.80 9.59 0.02
CA LEU A 362 -0.29 8.75 0.51
C LEU A 362 -0.30 7.42 -0.24
N GLY A 363 -0.54 6.32 0.48
CA GLY A 363 -0.72 4.98 -0.05
C GLY A 363 -1.73 4.26 0.82
N SER A 364 -3.01 4.49 0.57
CA SER A 364 -4.12 4.27 1.51
C SER A 364 -4.29 2.82 1.94
N ASP A 365 -4.03 1.89 1.04
CA ASP A 365 -4.32 0.47 1.19
C ASP A 365 -5.85 0.19 1.30
N PHE A 366 -6.66 0.98 0.57
CA PHE A 366 -8.10 0.73 0.46
C PHE A 366 -8.37 -0.67 -0.07
N ASP A 367 -9.35 -1.34 0.53
CA ASP A 367 -9.71 -2.75 0.31
C ASP A 367 -8.58 -3.76 0.62
N GLY A 368 -7.44 -3.33 1.19
CA GLY A 368 -6.37 -4.18 1.69
C GLY A 368 -6.56 -4.69 3.13
N GLY A 369 -7.62 -4.26 3.82
CA GLY A 369 -8.06 -4.82 5.09
C GLY A 369 -7.78 -4.03 6.38
N PRO A 370 -6.85 -3.06 6.47
CA PRO A 370 -6.63 -2.35 7.73
C PRO A 370 -7.79 -1.39 8.05
N PRO A 371 -8.11 -1.17 9.35
CA PRO A 371 -9.18 -0.27 9.75
C PRO A 371 -8.79 1.19 9.48
N LEU A 372 -9.63 1.87 8.71
CA LEU A 372 -9.44 3.25 8.30
C LEU A 372 -9.64 4.25 9.46
N PRO A 373 -9.15 5.49 9.34
CA PRO A 373 -9.54 6.58 10.25
C PRO A 373 -11.06 6.78 10.28
N ARG A 374 -11.60 7.18 11.44
CA ARG A 374 -13.06 7.31 11.65
C ARG A 374 -13.78 8.18 10.64
N GLU A 375 -13.11 9.23 10.16
CA GLU A 375 -13.67 10.23 9.22
C GLU A 375 -13.52 9.80 7.75
N ILE A 376 -12.85 8.66 7.49
CA ILE A 376 -12.67 8.09 6.15
C ILE A 376 -13.43 6.77 6.07
N ARG A 377 -14.57 6.75 5.41
CA ARG A 377 -15.39 5.56 5.19
C ARG A 377 -14.92 4.80 3.95
N ASP A 378 -14.53 5.56 2.93
CA ASP A 378 -14.08 5.06 1.64
C ASP A 378 -13.28 6.15 0.90
N VAL A 379 -12.88 5.85 -0.33
CA VAL A 379 -12.04 6.74 -1.15
C VAL A 379 -12.69 8.09 -1.45
N SER A 380 -14.02 8.24 -1.39
CA SER A 380 -14.70 9.53 -1.58
C SER A 380 -14.41 10.55 -0.47
N ASP A 381 -13.97 10.06 0.70
CA ASP A 381 -13.58 10.90 1.82
C ASP A 381 -12.09 11.36 1.77
N TYR A 382 -11.36 11.08 0.67
CA TYR A 382 -9.95 11.50 0.50
C TYR A 382 -9.67 12.99 0.79
N PRO A 383 -10.57 13.94 0.49
CA PRO A 383 -10.43 15.36 0.85
C PRO A 383 -10.21 15.63 2.34
N GLN A 384 -10.60 14.70 3.24
CA GLN A 384 -10.34 14.81 4.68
C GLN A 384 -8.84 14.87 5.00
N MET A 385 -8.00 14.21 4.18
CA MET A 385 -6.55 14.29 4.35
C MET A 385 -6.00 15.66 4.03
N THR A 386 -6.52 16.33 2.99
CA THR A 386 -6.16 17.71 2.67
C THR A 386 -6.54 18.65 3.81
N TYR A 387 -7.73 18.49 4.35
CA TYR A 387 -8.20 19.28 5.50
C TYR A 387 -7.33 19.08 6.74
N ALA A 388 -7.00 17.84 7.07
CA ALA A 388 -6.15 17.51 8.22
C ALA A 388 -4.72 18.10 8.06
N MET A 389 -4.14 18.07 6.87
CA MET A 389 -2.84 18.70 6.60
C MET A 389 -2.90 20.23 6.68
N GLN A 390 -4.01 20.87 6.25
CA GLN A 390 -4.21 22.30 6.43
C GLN A 390 -4.32 22.69 7.92
N LYS A 391 -5.00 21.87 8.73
CA LYS A 391 -5.06 22.07 10.19
C LYS A 391 -3.69 22.02 10.86
N LEU A 392 -2.74 21.26 10.31
CA LEU A 392 -1.34 21.27 10.74
C LEU A 392 -0.56 22.52 10.31
N GLY A 393 -1.18 23.44 9.57
CA GLY A 393 -0.51 24.63 9.06
C GLY A 393 0.38 24.40 7.85
N TYR A 394 0.21 23.29 7.12
CA TYR A 394 0.99 23.03 5.92
C TYR A 394 0.66 24.00 4.80
N SER A 395 1.69 24.45 4.08
CA SER A 395 1.53 25.26 2.88
C SER A 395 0.83 24.46 1.77
N GLU A 396 0.12 25.13 0.87
CA GLU A 396 -0.49 24.49 -0.31
C GLU A 396 0.52 23.69 -1.13
N GLN A 397 1.74 24.19 -1.28
CA GLN A 397 2.80 23.52 -2.01
C GLN A 397 3.16 22.18 -1.37
N ARG A 398 3.34 22.14 -0.04
CA ARG A 398 3.61 20.92 0.71
C ARG A 398 2.47 19.92 0.58
N ILE A 399 1.23 20.38 0.73
CA ILE A 399 0.05 19.53 0.57
C ILE A 399 -0.02 18.91 -0.82
N ARG A 400 0.19 19.70 -1.89
CA ARG A 400 0.22 19.20 -3.28
C ARG A 400 1.32 18.16 -3.52
N LYS A 401 2.50 18.33 -2.92
CA LYS A 401 3.58 17.34 -2.98
C LYS A 401 3.12 16.01 -2.40
N ILE A 402 2.56 16.03 -1.19
CA ILE A 402 2.12 14.83 -0.46
C ILE A 402 0.92 14.17 -1.13
N LEU A 403 -0.03 14.94 -1.66
CA LEU A 403 -1.21 14.41 -2.34
C LEU A 403 -0.89 13.62 -3.61
N GLY A 404 0.19 13.96 -4.35
CA GLY A 404 0.48 13.21 -5.57
C GLY A 404 1.75 13.62 -6.32
N LEU A 405 2.22 14.89 -6.19
CA LEU A 405 3.36 15.33 -6.99
C LEU A 405 4.64 14.57 -6.68
N ASN A 406 4.82 14.05 -5.47
CA ASN A 406 5.96 13.21 -5.12
C ASN A 406 5.91 11.86 -5.85
N TRP A 407 4.72 11.24 -5.97
CA TRP A 407 4.54 10.06 -6.81
C TRP A 407 4.84 10.36 -8.28
N LEU A 408 4.29 11.44 -8.81
CA LEU A 408 4.52 11.82 -10.21
C LEU A 408 6.01 12.08 -10.50
N ARG A 409 6.74 12.69 -9.55
CA ARG A 409 8.18 12.93 -9.64
C ARG A 409 8.97 11.63 -9.75
N VAL A 410 8.74 10.69 -8.83
CA VAL A 410 9.49 9.42 -8.82
C VAL A 410 9.14 8.55 -10.02
N ILE A 411 7.87 8.49 -10.43
CA ILE A 411 7.45 7.80 -11.65
C ILE A 411 8.18 8.37 -12.85
N ARG A 412 8.20 9.71 -13.03
CA ARG A 412 8.92 10.38 -14.13
C ARG A 412 10.38 10.02 -14.13
N GLN A 413 11.04 10.10 -12.98
CA GLN A 413 12.47 9.82 -12.86
C GLN A 413 12.81 8.39 -13.30
N VAL A 414 11.98 7.41 -12.92
CA VAL A 414 12.25 6.00 -13.22
C VAL A 414 11.82 5.61 -14.64
N THR A 415 10.66 6.09 -15.12
CA THR A 415 10.08 5.60 -16.38
C THR A 415 10.50 6.42 -17.60
N GLU A 416 11.03 7.65 -17.44
CA GLU A 416 11.35 8.56 -18.55
C GLU A 416 12.85 8.92 -18.63
N ASN A 417 13.61 8.68 -17.55
CA ASN A 417 15.06 8.98 -17.50
C ASN A 417 15.91 7.72 -17.20
N GLY A 418 15.31 6.52 -17.26
CA GLY A 418 15.96 5.24 -17.04
C GLY A 418 16.71 4.70 -18.28
#